data_af85aab89317c79a3cc7538772a4b270
#
_entry.id   af85aab89317c79a3cc7538772a4b270
#
_cell.length_a   1.000
_cell.length_b   1.000
_cell.length_c   1.000
_cell.angle_alpha   90.00
_cell.angle_beta   90.00
_cell.angle_gamma   90.00
#
_symmetry.space_group_name_H-M   'P 1'
#
loop_
_entity.id
_entity.type
_entity.pdbx_description
1 polymer ?
#
loop_
_entity_poly.entity_id
_entity_poly.type
_entity_poly.pdbx_seq_one_letter_code
_entity_poly.pdbx_strand_id
1 'polypeptide(L)'
;MSLPSSQPLSHLEPGIRLLHKSVGFIFQAALRAAIKLKLAEHLQDGPQTAKQIAQKIEANATMIHKILRLLATQNIFTAVDKHQFAMTPEAEFLLADHPHSLHKAVLMLTDKTLWEPSLHVAEMTLGEPIFKRIFGESFFEYWERNANLPHNFHDGMASFSTLENPFITAKYPFPENSLIADIGGGTGGLLLGVLDANPKTEGVLFDMKAVTDKHILHKLNDDSRWKIENGSFFEKVPSADFYLLKSICRDWDDDHLIQILTTIRQSMTKTSKVLLIDIHLSHDNQPNFGKNLGLLCSHLIIGADERTQEELEILLQQAGLKTTNILKTDCDLSILEAQIG
;
A
#
# COMPACT_ATOMS: atom_id res chain seq x y z
N MET A 1 57.70 -5.53 23.24
CA MET A 1 56.45 -5.04 22.64
C MET A 1 55.33 -5.93 23.13
N SER A 2 54.55 -5.46 24.10
CA SER A 2 53.36 -6.16 24.58
C SER A 2 52.27 -6.04 23.51
N LEU A 3 51.69 -7.16 23.11
CA LEU A 3 50.48 -7.21 22.25
C LEU A 3 49.38 -6.38 22.90
N PRO A 4 48.62 -5.57 22.15
CA PRO A 4 47.53 -4.82 22.72
C PRO A 4 46.51 -5.80 23.32
N SER A 5 46.07 -5.51 24.55
CA SER A 5 45.02 -6.27 25.23
C SER A 5 43.82 -6.44 24.31
N SER A 6 43.39 -7.69 24.08
CA SER A 6 42.23 -8.00 23.26
C SER A 6 41.01 -7.31 23.85
N GLN A 7 40.58 -6.19 23.27
CA GLN A 7 39.26 -5.66 23.55
C GLN A 7 38.22 -6.75 23.25
N PRO A 8 37.19 -6.91 24.09
CA PRO A 8 36.17 -7.92 23.83
C PRO A 8 35.56 -7.66 22.45
N LEU A 9 35.40 -8.68 21.60
CA LEU A 9 34.88 -8.59 20.24
C LEU A 9 33.42 -8.04 20.16
N SER A 10 32.77 -7.85 21.31
CA SER A 10 31.44 -7.25 21.42
C SER A 10 31.29 -5.88 20.74
N HIS A 11 32.38 -5.09 20.65
CA HIS A 11 32.36 -3.81 19.92
C HIS A 11 32.15 -3.97 18.40
N LEU A 12 32.34 -5.17 17.84
CA LEU A 12 32.12 -5.46 16.42
C LEU A 12 30.67 -5.89 16.12
N GLU A 13 29.87 -6.27 17.12
CA GLU A 13 28.48 -6.70 16.93
C GLU A 13 27.62 -5.69 16.15
N PRO A 14 27.72 -4.35 16.35
CA PRO A 14 26.97 -3.39 15.55
C PRO A 14 27.33 -3.47 14.06
N GLY A 15 28.60 -3.72 13.72
CA GLY A 15 29.04 -3.93 12.33
C GLY A 15 28.43 -5.19 11.71
N ILE A 16 28.38 -6.29 12.49
CA ILE A 16 27.74 -7.52 12.04
C ILE A 16 26.24 -7.32 11.78
N ARG A 17 25.55 -6.60 12.68
CA ARG A 17 24.13 -6.26 12.45
C ARG A 17 23.93 -5.41 11.20
N LEU A 18 24.82 -4.45 10.93
CA LEU A 18 24.78 -3.64 9.71
C LEU A 18 25.00 -4.49 8.45
N LEU A 19 25.96 -5.42 8.50
CA LEU A 19 26.23 -6.36 7.41
C LEU A 19 24.99 -7.22 7.10
N HIS A 20 24.30 -7.72 8.13
CA HIS A 20 23.07 -8.51 7.94
C HIS A 20 21.97 -7.66 7.29
N LYS A 21 21.82 -6.40 7.66
CA LYS A 21 20.83 -5.48 7.05
C LYS A 21 21.12 -5.21 5.57
N SER A 22 22.40 -5.16 5.17
CA SER A 22 22.78 -4.80 3.80
C SER A 22 22.41 -5.88 2.76
N VAL A 23 22.11 -7.11 3.17
CA VAL A 23 21.64 -8.20 2.28
C VAL A 23 20.11 -8.41 2.36
N GLY A 24 19.37 -7.51 3.02
CA GLY A 24 17.93 -7.63 3.24
C GLY A 24 17.11 -7.74 1.94
N PHE A 25 17.57 -7.15 0.83
CA PHE A 25 16.90 -7.22 -0.48
C PHE A 25 16.72 -8.66 -1.01
N ILE A 26 17.57 -9.60 -0.56
CA ILE A 26 17.44 -11.02 -0.95
C ILE A 26 16.17 -11.65 -0.39
N PHE A 27 15.68 -11.19 0.76
CA PHE A 27 14.41 -11.66 1.31
C PHE A 27 13.23 -11.29 0.39
N GLN A 28 13.15 -10.05 -0.10
CA GLN A 28 12.12 -9.62 -1.03
C GLN A 28 12.20 -10.38 -2.37
N ALA A 29 13.43 -10.65 -2.85
CA ALA A 29 13.62 -11.48 -4.04
C ALA A 29 13.13 -12.92 -3.84
N ALA A 30 13.35 -13.51 -2.66
CA ALA A 30 12.85 -14.83 -2.30
C ALA A 30 11.32 -14.84 -2.19
N LEU A 31 10.71 -13.80 -1.61
CA LEU A 31 9.26 -13.63 -1.51
C LEU A 31 8.61 -13.55 -2.91
N ARG A 32 9.17 -12.72 -3.81
CA ARG A 32 8.75 -12.68 -5.22
C ARG A 32 8.87 -14.04 -5.89
N ALA A 33 9.98 -14.76 -5.67
CA ALA A 33 10.19 -16.09 -6.23
C ALA A 33 9.17 -17.09 -5.72
N ALA A 34 8.80 -17.04 -4.44
CA ALA A 34 7.78 -17.92 -3.85
C ALA A 34 6.43 -17.77 -4.56
N ILE A 35 6.01 -16.55 -4.86
CA ILE A 35 4.79 -16.27 -5.63
C ILE A 35 4.91 -16.80 -7.06
N LYS A 36 5.99 -16.47 -7.77
CA LYS A 36 6.18 -16.90 -9.17
C LYS A 36 6.24 -18.41 -9.33
N LEU A 37 6.77 -19.11 -8.33
CA LEU A 37 6.86 -20.57 -8.29
C LEU A 37 5.64 -21.21 -7.63
N LYS A 38 4.65 -20.43 -7.20
CA LYS A 38 3.44 -20.91 -6.52
C LYS A 38 3.74 -21.80 -5.32
N LEU A 39 4.72 -21.42 -4.48
CA LEU A 39 5.15 -22.26 -3.37
C LEU A 39 4.08 -22.41 -2.30
N ALA A 40 3.25 -21.41 -2.07
CA ALA A 40 2.11 -21.46 -1.16
C ALA A 40 1.07 -22.49 -1.65
N GLU A 41 0.70 -22.44 -2.92
CA GLU A 41 -0.25 -23.38 -3.53
C GLU A 41 0.25 -24.82 -3.45
N HIS A 42 1.55 -25.05 -3.59
CA HIS A 42 2.12 -26.38 -3.44
C HIS A 42 2.08 -26.92 -2.01
N LEU A 43 2.08 -26.03 -1.02
CA LEU A 43 2.08 -26.39 0.41
C LEU A 43 0.67 -26.34 1.03
N GLN A 44 -0.35 -25.92 0.29
CA GLN A 44 -1.72 -25.74 0.79
C GLN A 44 -2.33 -27.06 1.32
N ASP A 45 -2.05 -28.18 0.67
CA ASP A 45 -2.57 -29.50 1.04
C ASP A 45 -1.75 -30.22 2.13
N GLY A 46 -0.73 -29.56 2.66
CA GLY A 46 0.11 -30.08 3.72
C GLY A 46 1.62 -29.99 3.46
N PRO A 47 2.44 -30.41 4.43
CA PRO A 47 3.88 -30.28 4.35
C PRO A 47 4.49 -31.05 3.17
N GLN A 48 5.44 -30.40 2.46
CA GLN A 48 6.19 -31.03 1.36
C GLN A 48 7.69 -30.73 1.46
N THR A 49 8.48 -31.61 0.88
CA THR A 49 9.91 -31.36 0.69
C THR A 49 10.15 -30.50 -0.55
N ALA A 50 11.24 -29.72 -0.53
CA ALA A 50 11.67 -28.96 -1.70
C ALA A 50 11.88 -29.85 -2.95
N LYS A 51 12.23 -31.11 -2.76
CA LYS A 51 12.38 -32.10 -3.84
C LYS A 51 11.04 -32.46 -4.48
N GLN A 52 9.98 -32.66 -3.66
CA GLN A 52 8.63 -32.95 -4.17
C GLN A 52 8.08 -31.76 -4.97
N ILE A 53 8.24 -30.54 -4.46
CA ILE A 53 7.84 -29.32 -5.17
C ILE A 53 8.62 -29.19 -6.48
N ALA A 54 9.96 -29.34 -6.42
CA ALA A 54 10.83 -29.23 -7.60
C ALA A 54 10.45 -30.22 -8.72
N GLN A 55 10.07 -31.44 -8.37
CA GLN A 55 9.59 -32.41 -9.35
C GLN A 55 8.30 -32.01 -10.05
N LYS A 56 7.38 -31.35 -9.33
CA LYS A 56 6.09 -30.89 -9.90
C LYS A 56 6.24 -29.74 -10.90
N ILE A 57 7.24 -28.87 -10.68
CA ILE A 57 7.44 -27.63 -11.47
C ILE A 57 8.73 -27.66 -12.32
N GLU A 58 9.38 -28.81 -12.41
CA GLU A 58 10.62 -29.03 -13.17
C GLU A 58 11.75 -28.03 -12.80
N ALA A 59 11.91 -27.77 -11.49
CA ALA A 59 12.83 -26.78 -10.97
C ALA A 59 13.97 -27.40 -10.15
N ASN A 60 14.94 -26.57 -9.74
CA ASN A 60 16.07 -26.98 -8.93
C ASN A 60 15.67 -27.10 -7.45
N ALA A 61 15.65 -28.32 -6.91
CA ALA A 61 15.28 -28.62 -5.52
C ALA A 61 16.15 -27.88 -4.49
N THR A 62 17.45 -27.72 -4.75
CA THR A 62 18.36 -27.01 -3.85
C THR A 62 18.00 -25.52 -3.77
N MET A 63 17.63 -24.89 -4.88
CA MET A 63 17.22 -23.48 -4.89
C MET A 63 15.87 -23.31 -4.18
N ILE A 64 14.88 -24.16 -4.42
CA ILE A 64 13.60 -24.14 -3.70
C ILE A 64 13.84 -24.29 -2.20
N HIS A 65 14.69 -25.22 -1.78
CA HIS A 65 15.03 -25.39 -0.37
C HIS A 65 15.63 -24.11 0.25
N LYS A 66 16.54 -23.44 -0.46
CA LYS A 66 17.15 -22.18 0.00
C LYS A 66 16.11 -21.07 0.14
N ILE A 67 15.18 -20.94 -0.82
CA ILE A 67 14.09 -19.94 -0.79
C ILE A 67 13.19 -20.21 0.42
N LEU A 68 12.66 -21.44 0.56
CA LEU A 68 11.77 -21.80 1.67
C LEU A 68 12.44 -21.60 3.03
N ARG A 69 13.70 -22.02 3.17
CA ARG A 69 14.46 -21.84 4.39
C ARG A 69 14.69 -20.37 4.76
N LEU A 70 14.96 -19.51 3.78
CA LEU A 70 15.10 -18.07 4.02
C LEU A 70 13.77 -17.47 4.45
N LEU A 71 12.68 -17.78 3.76
CA LEU A 71 11.34 -17.27 4.07
C LEU A 71 10.83 -17.78 5.42
N ALA A 72 11.22 -18.98 5.83
CA ALA A 72 10.90 -19.52 7.16
C ALA A 72 11.56 -18.74 8.30
N THR A 73 12.66 -18.00 8.06
CA THR A 73 13.28 -17.15 9.09
C THR A 73 12.41 -15.94 9.49
N GLN A 74 11.44 -15.59 8.65
CA GLN A 74 10.50 -14.49 8.87
C GLN A 74 9.04 -14.99 8.90
N ASN A 75 8.85 -16.25 9.28
CA ASN A 75 7.54 -16.89 9.47
C ASN A 75 6.62 -16.94 8.23
N ILE A 76 7.15 -16.70 7.02
CA ILE A 76 6.32 -16.84 5.80
C ILE A 76 5.98 -18.30 5.53
N PHE A 77 6.91 -19.21 5.76
CA PHE A 77 6.69 -20.65 5.83
C PHE A 77 7.27 -21.18 7.13
N THR A 78 7.01 -22.44 7.45
CA THR A 78 7.64 -23.08 8.61
C THR A 78 8.32 -24.38 8.22
N ALA A 79 9.50 -24.64 8.78
CA ALA A 79 10.15 -25.94 8.66
C ALA A 79 9.55 -26.91 9.67
N VAL A 80 8.92 -27.98 9.20
CA VAL A 80 8.36 -29.04 10.05
C VAL A 80 9.48 -29.97 10.53
N ASP A 81 10.43 -30.24 9.64
CA ASP A 81 11.66 -30.98 9.91
C ASP A 81 12.82 -30.45 9.04
N LYS A 82 13.94 -31.21 8.95
CA LYS A 82 15.11 -30.80 8.16
C LYS A 82 14.82 -30.66 6.67
N HIS A 83 13.74 -31.23 6.15
CA HIS A 83 13.48 -31.36 4.73
C HIS A 83 12.10 -30.87 4.29
N GLN A 84 11.12 -30.84 5.21
CA GLN A 84 9.74 -30.48 4.92
C GLN A 84 9.40 -29.08 5.39
N PHE A 85 8.60 -28.39 4.59
CA PHE A 85 8.06 -27.09 4.88
C PHE A 85 6.52 -27.13 4.82
N ALA A 86 5.89 -26.25 5.58
CA ALA A 86 4.45 -26.10 5.64
C ALA A 86 4.04 -24.62 5.56
N MET A 87 2.75 -24.39 5.29
CA MET A 87 2.12 -23.10 5.37
C MET A 87 2.15 -22.53 6.78
N THR A 88 2.13 -21.20 6.85
CA THR A 88 1.84 -20.41 8.04
C THR A 88 0.63 -19.52 7.76
N PRO A 89 0.01 -18.87 8.75
CA PRO A 89 -1.04 -17.89 8.51
C PRO A 89 -0.60 -16.77 7.56
N GLU A 90 0.67 -16.33 7.62
CA GLU A 90 1.21 -15.31 6.69
C GLU A 90 1.30 -15.81 5.25
N ALA A 91 1.63 -17.08 5.05
CA ALA A 91 1.73 -17.67 3.71
C ALA A 91 0.36 -17.79 3.02
N GLU A 92 -0.75 -17.85 3.76
CA GLU A 92 -2.09 -17.89 3.18
C GLU A 92 -2.39 -16.65 2.33
N PHE A 93 -1.86 -15.47 2.73
CA PHE A 93 -2.01 -14.24 1.96
C PHE A 93 -1.22 -14.23 0.64
N LEU A 94 -0.34 -15.19 0.39
CA LEU A 94 0.35 -15.36 -0.90
C LEU A 94 -0.50 -16.12 -1.92
N LEU A 95 -1.52 -16.87 -1.49
CA LEU A 95 -2.44 -17.58 -2.37
C LEU A 95 -3.21 -16.57 -3.24
N ALA A 96 -3.30 -16.85 -4.54
CA ALA A 96 -3.96 -15.94 -5.47
C ALA A 96 -5.48 -15.84 -5.27
N ASP A 97 -6.10 -16.86 -4.73
CA ASP A 97 -7.56 -16.99 -4.48
C ASP A 97 -7.98 -16.62 -3.05
N HIS A 98 -7.03 -16.25 -2.17
CA HIS A 98 -7.35 -15.78 -0.83
C HIS A 98 -8.18 -14.48 -0.90
N PRO A 99 -9.26 -14.30 -0.09
CA PRO A 99 -10.10 -13.09 -0.13
C PRO A 99 -9.34 -11.77 0.05
N HIS A 100 -8.29 -11.79 0.85
CA HIS A 100 -7.39 -10.66 1.09
C HIS A 100 -5.97 -10.97 0.55
N SER A 101 -5.90 -11.53 -0.66
CA SER A 101 -4.63 -11.92 -1.27
C SER A 101 -3.68 -10.76 -1.45
N LEU A 102 -2.45 -10.90 -0.97
CA LEU A 102 -1.34 -9.98 -1.22
C LEU A 102 -0.48 -10.39 -2.43
N HIS A 103 -0.90 -11.43 -3.18
CA HIS A 103 -0.17 -11.94 -4.33
C HIS A 103 0.23 -10.83 -5.32
N LYS A 104 -0.74 -10.01 -5.75
CA LYS A 104 -0.50 -8.92 -6.69
C LYS A 104 0.26 -7.75 -6.05
N ALA A 105 -0.02 -7.44 -4.78
CA ALA A 105 0.69 -6.39 -4.04
C ALA A 105 2.18 -6.72 -3.90
N VAL A 106 2.53 -7.95 -3.52
CA VAL A 106 3.94 -8.37 -3.42
C VAL A 106 4.63 -8.34 -4.77
N LEU A 107 3.97 -8.80 -5.85
CA LEU A 107 4.55 -8.74 -7.20
C LEU A 107 4.77 -7.30 -7.67
N MET A 108 3.88 -6.37 -7.35
CA MET A 108 4.03 -4.94 -7.60
C MET A 108 5.20 -4.37 -6.80
N LEU A 109 5.18 -4.52 -5.45
CA LEU A 109 6.20 -3.95 -4.56
C LEU A 109 7.62 -4.50 -4.82
N THR A 110 7.72 -5.67 -5.44
CA THR A 110 9.00 -6.28 -5.80
C THR A 110 9.28 -6.22 -7.31
N ASP A 111 8.57 -5.37 -8.05
CA ASP A 111 8.81 -5.21 -9.49
C ASP A 111 10.05 -4.36 -9.77
N LYS A 112 10.61 -4.55 -10.99
CA LYS A 112 11.76 -3.76 -11.44
C LYS A 112 11.51 -2.26 -11.43
N THR A 113 10.26 -1.85 -11.65
CA THR A 113 9.86 -0.43 -11.66
C THR A 113 9.99 0.24 -10.30
N LEU A 114 10.03 -0.53 -9.21
CA LEU A 114 10.30 -0.04 -7.87
C LEU A 114 11.78 -0.29 -7.47
N TRP A 115 12.32 -1.43 -7.82
CA TRP A 115 13.67 -1.81 -7.39
C TRP A 115 14.78 -1.07 -8.13
N GLU A 116 14.63 -0.87 -9.44
CA GLU A 116 15.66 -0.21 -10.24
C GLU A 116 15.85 1.25 -9.84
N PRO A 117 14.78 2.08 -9.67
CA PRO A 117 14.92 3.42 -9.11
C PRO A 117 15.52 3.44 -7.70
N SER A 118 15.21 2.44 -6.85
CA SER A 118 15.74 2.38 -5.48
C SER A 118 17.27 2.29 -5.40
N LEU A 119 17.94 1.82 -6.45
CA LEU A 119 19.40 1.84 -6.54
C LEU A 119 19.99 3.26 -6.66
N HIS A 120 19.16 4.25 -6.99
CA HIS A 120 19.53 5.63 -7.30
C HIS A 120 18.98 6.65 -6.28
N VAL A 121 18.61 6.20 -5.09
CA VAL A 121 18.08 7.08 -4.02
C VAL A 121 19.06 8.21 -3.68
N ALA A 122 20.38 7.98 -3.77
CA ALA A 122 21.36 9.03 -3.52
C ALA A 122 21.29 10.18 -4.52
N GLU A 123 21.06 9.89 -5.81
CA GLU A 123 20.93 10.91 -6.87
C GLU A 123 19.69 11.76 -6.72
N MET A 124 18.63 11.23 -6.08
CA MET A 124 17.43 12.00 -5.79
C MET A 124 17.68 13.19 -4.87
N THR A 125 18.64 13.09 -3.97
CA THR A 125 19.04 14.21 -3.10
C THR A 125 19.56 15.42 -3.91
N LEU A 126 19.86 15.21 -5.19
CA LEU A 126 20.26 16.24 -6.15
C LEU A 126 19.09 16.75 -7.02
N GLY A 127 17.87 16.31 -6.75
CA GLY A 127 16.66 16.72 -7.47
C GLY A 127 16.43 16.03 -8.83
N GLU A 128 17.08 14.88 -9.07
CA GLU A 128 16.92 14.16 -10.34
C GLU A 128 15.62 13.33 -10.39
N PRO A 129 14.86 13.39 -11.51
CA PRO A 129 13.66 12.57 -11.71
C PRO A 129 14.07 11.14 -12.11
N ILE A 130 14.40 10.31 -11.13
CA ILE A 130 15.01 9.00 -11.33
C ILE A 130 14.13 8.07 -12.19
N PHE A 131 12.84 7.98 -11.89
CA PHE A 131 11.95 7.11 -12.65
C PHE A 131 11.92 7.49 -14.13
N LYS A 132 11.73 8.79 -14.44
CA LYS A 132 11.74 9.30 -15.80
C LYS A 132 13.09 9.10 -16.50
N ARG A 133 14.19 9.24 -15.78
CA ARG A 133 15.54 8.98 -16.33
C ARG A 133 15.71 7.52 -16.76
N ILE A 134 15.18 6.56 -15.99
CA ILE A 134 15.33 5.13 -16.26
C ILE A 134 14.34 4.64 -17.33
N PHE A 135 13.07 5.04 -17.23
CA PHE A 135 11.97 4.50 -18.04
C PHE A 135 11.52 5.42 -19.18
N GLY A 136 12.04 6.66 -19.25
CA GLY A 136 11.74 7.63 -20.31
C GLY A 136 10.45 8.42 -20.15
N GLU A 137 9.62 8.12 -19.15
CA GLU A 137 8.32 8.73 -18.87
C GLU A 137 8.07 8.77 -17.35
N SER A 138 7.03 9.48 -16.90
CA SER A 138 6.67 9.51 -15.48
C SER A 138 6.09 8.15 -15.02
N PHE A 139 6.02 7.95 -13.70
CA PHE A 139 5.51 6.72 -13.11
C PHE A 139 4.06 6.42 -13.54
N PHE A 140 3.18 7.41 -13.49
CA PHE A 140 1.78 7.22 -13.86
C PHE A 140 1.60 7.00 -15.37
N GLU A 141 2.31 7.75 -16.24
CA GLU A 141 2.30 7.53 -17.70
C GLU A 141 2.76 6.11 -18.07
N TYR A 142 3.81 5.62 -17.41
CA TYR A 142 4.30 4.25 -17.60
C TYR A 142 3.22 3.22 -17.28
N TRP A 143 2.55 3.35 -16.13
CA TRP A 143 1.54 2.37 -15.72
C TRP A 143 0.21 2.52 -16.45
N GLU A 144 -0.16 3.71 -16.91
CA GLU A 144 -1.30 3.89 -17.83
C GLU A 144 -1.07 3.14 -19.14
N ARG A 145 0.09 3.34 -19.76
CA ARG A 145 0.48 2.63 -20.99
C ARG A 145 0.58 1.11 -20.79
N ASN A 146 0.95 0.67 -19.61
CA ASN A 146 1.14 -0.74 -19.25
C ASN A 146 0.01 -1.33 -18.41
N ALA A 147 -1.17 -0.72 -18.42
CA ALA A 147 -2.32 -1.13 -17.59
C ALA A 147 -2.81 -2.57 -17.84
N ASN A 148 -2.48 -3.16 -18.98
CA ASN A 148 -2.85 -4.53 -19.35
C ASN A 148 -1.78 -5.58 -18.95
N LEU A 149 -0.63 -5.15 -18.40
CA LEU A 149 0.36 -6.11 -17.93
C LEU A 149 -0.15 -6.86 -16.70
N PRO A 150 0.14 -8.17 -16.59
CA PRO A 150 -0.06 -8.89 -15.34
C PRO A 150 0.71 -8.18 -14.23
N HIS A 151 0.08 -8.02 -13.05
CA HIS A 151 0.70 -7.39 -11.89
C HIS A 151 1.01 -5.88 -12.08
N ASN A 152 0.12 -5.18 -12.79
CA ASN A 152 0.20 -3.72 -12.90
C ASN A 152 0.02 -3.03 -11.54
N PHE A 153 0.36 -1.74 -11.49
CA PHE A 153 0.30 -0.93 -10.28
C PHE A 153 -1.12 -0.90 -9.67
N HIS A 154 -2.15 -0.67 -10.48
CA HIS A 154 -3.54 -0.59 -9.98
C HIS A 154 -4.02 -1.90 -9.37
N ASP A 155 -3.69 -3.04 -9.97
CA ASP A 155 -4.02 -4.36 -9.43
C ASP A 155 -3.28 -4.63 -8.11
N GLY A 156 -2.03 -4.20 -8.02
CA GLY A 156 -1.24 -4.29 -6.79
C GLY A 156 -1.82 -3.45 -5.67
N MET A 157 -2.16 -2.19 -5.95
CA MET A 157 -2.79 -1.28 -4.99
C MET A 157 -4.18 -1.77 -4.56
N ALA A 158 -4.98 -2.29 -5.50
CA ALA A 158 -6.27 -2.89 -5.16
C ALA A 158 -6.10 -4.10 -4.21
N SER A 159 -5.13 -4.98 -4.48
CA SER A 159 -4.79 -6.11 -3.61
C SER A 159 -4.37 -5.65 -2.20
N PHE A 160 -3.53 -4.61 -2.12
CA PHE A 160 -3.12 -4.02 -0.85
C PHE A 160 -4.33 -3.46 -0.07
N SER A 161 -5.20 -2.72 -0.76
CA SER A 161 -6.40 -2.13 -0.17
C SER A 161 -7.40 -3.15 0.37
N THR A 162 -7.46 -4.37 -0.19
CA THR A 162 -8.38 -5.41 0.34
C THR A 162 -8.05 -5.80 1.77
N LEU A 163 -6.77 -5.70 2.18
CA LEU A 163 -6.34 -5.98 3.53
C LEU A 163 -6.69 -4.83 4.48
N GLU A 164 -6.59 -3.57 4.03
CA GLU A 164 -6.75 -2.37 4.86
C GLU A 164 -8.21 -1.95 5.04
N ASN A 165 -9.02 -2.05 3.97
CA ASN A 165 -10.39 -1.53 3.96
C ASN A 165 -11.28 -2.05 5.10
N PRO A 166 -11.22 -3.33 5.53
CA PRO A 166 -11.98 -3.80 6.69
C PRO A 166 -11.70 -3.04 7.98
N PHE A 167 -10.46 -2.62 8.22
CA PHE A 167 -10.10 -1.85 9.42
C PHE A 167 -10.66 -0.42 9.37
N ILE A 168 -10.76 0.17 8.19
CA ILE A 168 -11.35 1.50 8.00
C ILE A 168 -12.86 1.43 8.23
N THR A 169 -13.53 0.49 7.56
CA THR A 169 -15.00 0.34 7.63
C THR A 169 -15.48 -0.03 9.03
N ALA A 170 -14.72 -0.84 9.78
CA ALA A 170 -15.03 -1.17 11.17
C ALA A 170 -14.83 0.01 12.12
N LYS A 171 -13.98 0.99 11.75
CA LYS A 171 -13.57 2.07 12.66
C LYS A 171 -14.44 3.31 12.57
N TYR A 172 -14.94 3.66 11.39
CA TYR A 172 -15.68 4.90 11.19
C TYR A 172 -17.20 4.64 11.05
N PRO A 173 -18.03 5.11 11.99
CA PRO A 173 -19.48 4.95 11.94
C PRO A 173 -20.10 5.99 11.01
N PHE A 174 -20.54 5.60 9.84
CA PHE A 174 -21.28 6.49 8.94
C PHE A 174 -22.75 6.60 9.38
N PRO A 175 -23.31 7.83 9.51
CA PRO A 175 -24.73 8.01 9.79
C PRO A 175 -25.61 7.43 8.70
N GLU A 176 -26.78 6.92 9.08
CA GLU A 176 -27.78 6.45 8.12
C GLU A 176 -28.20 7.58 7.15
N ASN A 177 -28.50 7.20 5.91
CA ASN A 177 -28.91 8.09 4.81
C ASN A 177 -27.84 9.12 4.41
N SER A 178 -26.57 8.87 4.70
CA SER A 178 -25.45 9.70 4.23
C SER A 178 -25.08 9.36 2.79
N LEU A 179 -24.68 10.40 2.04
CA LEU A 179 -24.03 10.26 0.74
C LEU A 179 -22.52 10.34 0.93
N ILE A 180 -21.80 9.33 0.46
CA ILE A 180 -20.36 9.15 0.64
C ILE A 180 -19.66 9.23 -0.71
N ALA A 181 -18.76 10.20 -0.90
CA ALA A 181 -17.92 10.30 -2.10
C ALA A 181 -16.52 9.75 -1.82
N ASP A 182 -16.12 8.75 -2.58
CA ASP A 182 -14.76 8.17 -2.56
C ASP A 182 -13.94 8.86 -3.66
N ILE A 183 -13.11 9.84 -3.25
CA ILE A 183 -12.37 10.75 -4.13
C ILE A 183 -11.01 10.14 -4.45
N GLY A 184 -10.75 9.87 -5.74
CA GLY A 184 -9.61 9.05 -6.15
C GLY A 184 -9.79 7.61 -5.71
N GLY A 185 -11.05 7.12 -5.69
CA GLY A 185 -11.42 5.83 -5.10
C GLY A 185 -10.98 4.60 -5.89
N GLY A 186 -10.25 4.80 -7.01
CA GLY A 186 -9.74 3.69 -7.81
C GLY A 186 -10.86 2.82 -8.38
N THR A 187 -10.79 1.52 -8.13
CA THR A 187 -11.85 0.57 -8.54
C THR A 187 -13.04 0.51 -7.58
N GLY A 188 -13.07 1.36 -6.53
CA GLY A 188 -14.19 1.46 -5.58
C GLY A 188 -14.16 0.43 -4.46
N GLY A 189 -13.00 -0.14 -4.15
CA GLY A 189 -12.89 -1.18 -3.12
C GLY A 189 -13.21 -0.69 -1.71
N LEU A 190 -12.82 0.54 -1.35
CA LEU A 190 -13.18 1.13 -0.07
C LEU A 190 -14.66 1.47 -0.03
N LEU A 191 -15.17 2.15 -1.07
CA LEU A 191 -16.60 2.51 -1.14
C LEU A 191 -17.49 1.27 -1.05
N LEU A 192 -17.14 0.19 -1.76
CA LEU A 192 -17.88 -1.09 -1.68
C LEU A 192 -17.95 -1.59 -0.23
N GLY A 193 -16.82 -1.64 0.47
CA GLY A 193 -16.79 -2.07 1.87
C GLY A 193 -17.59 -1.16 2.80
N VAL A 194 -17.55 0.15 2.59
CA VAL A 194 -18.34 1.12 3.36
C VAL A 194 -19.85 0.92 3.12
N LEU A 195 -20.27 0.77 1.86
CA LEU A 195 -21.68 0.56 1.53
C LEU A 195 -22.21 -0.80 2.02
N ASP A 196 -21.40 -1.85 1.96
CA ASP A 196 -21.75 -3.17 2.48
C ASP A 196 -21.97 -3.13 4.00
N ALA A 197 -21.06 -2.49 4.74
CA ALA A 197 -21.16 -2.33 6.18
C ALA A 197 -22.29 -1.37 6.62
N ASN A 198 -22.77 -0.48 5.74
CA ASN A 198 -23.78 0.56 6.05
C ASN A 198 -24.94 0.50 5.07
N PRO A 199 -25.93 -0.39 5.26
CA PRO A 199 -26.97 -0.66 4.27
C PRO A 199 -27.88 0.51 3.89
N LYS A 200 -27.90 1.58 4.68
CA LYS A 200 -28.75 2.76 4.46
C LYS A 200 -27.97 3.98 3.94
N THR A 201 -26.74 3.77 3.46
CA THR A 201 -25.94 4.85 2.85
C THR A 201 -25.88 4.70 1.34
N GLU A 202 -25.61 5.79 0.66
CA GLU A 202 -25.38 5.84 -0.79
C GLU A 202 -23.94 6.30 -1.07
N GLY A 203 -23.42 5.96 -2.25
CA GLY A 203 -22.03 6.24 -2.59
C GLY A 203 -21.82 6.82 -3.98
N VAL A 204 -20.77 7.64 -4.11
CA VAL A 204 -20.25 8.14 -5.38
C VAL A 204 -18.79 7.72 -5.49
N LEU A 205 -18.47 6.90 -6.47
CA LEU A 205 -17.09 6.65 -6.86
C LEU A 205 -16.64 7.76 -7.80
N PHE A 206 -15.62 8.50 -7.41
CA PHE A 206 -15.06 9.57 -8.21
C PHE A 206 -13.59 9.31 -8.53
N ASP A 207 -13.29 9.15 -9.82
CA ASP A 207 -11.93 8.99 -10.32
C ASP A 207 -11.89 9.27 -11.84
N MET A 208 -10.72 9.16 -12.45
CA MET A 208 -10.58 9.22 -13.91
C MET A 208 -11.33 8.04 -14.57
N LYS A 209 -11.93 8.29 -15.73
CA LYS A 209 -12.74 7.28 -16.44
C LYS A 209 -11.97 5.97 -16.71
N ALA A 210 -10.72 6.05 -17.11
CA ALA A 210 -9.90 4.86 -17.39
C ALA A 210 -9.73 3.94 -16.18
N VAL A 211 -9.86 4.48 -14.95
CA VAL A 211 -9.77 3.75 -13.69
C VAL A 211 -11.13 3.18 -13.32
N THR A 212 -12.18 4.02 -13.34
CA THR A 212 -13.54 3.61 -12.94
C THR A 212 -14.19 2.62 -13.91
N ASP A 213 -13.76 2.53 -15.16
CA ASP A 213 -14.24 1.50 -16.11
C ASP A 213 -13.95 0.05 -15.61
N LYS A 214 -13.06 -0.09 -14.62
CA LYS A 214 -12.72 -1.37 -13.96
C LYS A 214 -13.33 -1.51 -12.55
N HIS A 215 -14.35 -0.71 -12.22
CA HIS A 215 -14.93 -0.70 -10.88
C HIS A 215 -15.52 -2.06 -10.47
N ILE A 216 -15.60 -2.26 -9.16
CA ILE A 216 -16.13 -3.51 -8.57
C ILE A 216 -17.44 -3.32 -7.78
N LEU A 217 -18.07 -2.13 -7.85
CA LEU A 217 -19.26 -1.78 -7.06
C LEU A 217 -20.47 -2.66 -7.38
N HIS A 218 -20.52 -3.25 -8.58
CA HIS A 218 -21.55 -4.24 -8.94
C HIS A 218 -21.62 -5.44 -7.98
N LYS A 219 -20.54 -5.70 -7.22
CA LYS A 219 -20.50 -6.76 -6.19
C LYS A 219 -21.39 -6.45 -4.98
N LEU A 220 -21.86 -5.20 -4.82
CA LEU A 220 -22.82 -4.83 -3.79
C LEU A 220 -24.21 -5.49 -4.04
N ASN A 221 -24.51 -5.88 -5.29
CA ASN A 221 -25.78 -6.42 -5.74
C ASN A 221 -26.98 -5.46 -5.48
N ASP A 222 -26.73 -4.16 -5.41
CA ASP A 222 -27.72 -3.11 -5.28
C ASP A 222 -27.21 -1.84 -5.98
N ASP A 223 -27.50 -1.75 -7.27
CA ASP A 223 -27.02 -0.66 -8.13
C ASP A 223 -27.72 0.68 -7.86
N SER A 224 -28.81 0.69 -7.07
CA SER A 224 -29.49 1.93 -6.70
C SER A 224 -28.72 2.75 -5.66
N ARG A 225 -27.78 2.14 -4.97
CA ARG A 225 -27.05 2.75 -3.86
C ARG A 225 -25.72 3.38 -4.24
N TRP A 226 -25.31 3.28 -5.49
CA TRP A 226 -24.05 3.87 -5.92
C TRP A 226 -24.14 4.46 -7.32
N LYS A 227 -23.26 5.40 -7.57
CA LYS A 227 -23.05 5.97 -8.91
C LYS A 227 -21.56 6.21 -9.14
N ILE A 228 -21.20 6.39 -10.40
CA ILE A 228 -19.85 6.75 -10.82
C ILE A 228 -19.90 8.15 -11.41
N GLU A 229 -19.01 9.02 -10.95
CA GLU A 229 -18.73 10.30 -11.57
C GLU A 229 -17.25 10.36 -11.94
N ASN A 230 -16.95 10.87 -13.14
CA ASN A 230 -15.59 10.95 -13.64
C ASN A 230 -15.14 12.41 -13.72
N GLY A 231 -13.88 12.65 -13.36
CA GLY A 231 -13.31 14.00 -13.39
C GLY A 231 -11.95 14.08 -12.72
N SER A 232 -11.49 15.32 -12.60
CA SER A 232 -10.28 15.67 -11.87
C SER A 232 -10.62 16.33 -10.55
N PHE A 233 -10.08 15.83 -9.45
CA PHE A 233 -10.26 16.47 -8.12
C PHE A 233 -9.53 17.81 -8.00
N PHE A 234 -8.73 18.19 -8.98
CA PHE A 234 -8.18 19.55 -9.10
C PHE A 234 -9.18 20.57 -9.65
N GLU A 235 -10.24 20.11 -10.32
CA GLU A 235 -11.23 20.96 -10.95
C GLU A 235 -12.54 21.00 -10.17
N LYS A 236 -13.12 19.84 -9.91
CA LYS A 236 -14.42 19.72 -9.25
C LYS A 236 -14.62 18.30 -8.71
N VAL A 237 -15.29 18.18 -7.56
CA VAL A 237 -15.77 16.90 -7.00
C VAL A 237 -17.28 16.91 -6.80
N PRO A 238 -17.95 15.74 -6.72
CA PRO A 238 -19.38 15.67 -6.42
C PRO A 238 -19.70 16.25 -5.03
N SER A 239 -20.94 16.73 -4.83
CA SER A 239 -21.41 17.10 -3.49
C SER A 239 -21.75 15.86 -2.70
N ALA A 240 -21.30 15.78 -1.43
CA ALA A 240 -21.55 14.65 -0.54
C ALA A 240 -21.55 15.09 0.94
N ASP A 241 -22.02 14.19 1.82
CA ASP A 241 -21.93 14.38 3.26
C ASP A 241 -20.55 14.00 3.79
N PHE A 242 -19.93 12.96 3.19
CA PHE A 242 -18.60 12.49 3.55
C PHE A 242 -17.73 12.33 2.29
N TYR A 243 -16.50 12.81 2.39
CA TYR A 243 -15.48 12.68 1.35
C TYR A 243 -14.36 11.81 1.88
N LEU A 244 -14.11 10.69 1.21
CA LEU A 244 -13.00 9.79 1.54
C LEU A 244 -11.81 10.10 0.65
N LEU A 245 -10.64 10.29 1.24
CA LEU A 245 -9.35 10.39 0.54
C LEU A 245 -8.42 9.33 1.12
N LYS A 246 -8.42 8.13 0.55
CA LYS A 246 -7.53 7.05 1.00
C LYS A 246 -6.27 6.99 0.15
N SER A 247 -5.12 7.18 0.80
CA SER A 247 -3.80 7.14 0.14
C SER A 247 -3.64 8.13 -1.01
N ILE A 248 -4.32 9.28 -0.92
CA ILE A 248 -4.25 10.37 -1.90
C ILE A 248 -3.25 11.44 -1.44
N CYS A 249 -3.25 11.79 -0.15
CA CYS A 249 -2.47 12.91 0.36
C CYS A 249 -0.96 12.73 0.11
N ARG A 250 -0.48 11.51 0.15
CA ARG A 250 0.94 11.18 -0.03
C ARG A 250 1.45 11.30 -1.46
N ASP A 251 0.56 11.28 -2.45
CA ASP A 251 0.95 11.28 -3.87
C ASP A 251 1.20 12.69 -4.41
N TRP A 252 0.96 13.73 -3.59
CA TRP A 252 0.98 15.13 -4.00
C TRP A 252 1.80 15.98 -3.04
N ASP A 253 2.49 16.99 -3.60
CA ASP A 253 3.13 18.05 -2.80
C ASP A 253 2.10 18.93 -2.09
N ASP A 254 2.56 19.84 -1.22
CA ASP A 254 1.69 20.66 -0.38
C ASP A 254 0.74 21.55 -1.18
N ASP A 255 1.24 22.18 -2.24
CA ASP A 255 0.43 23.09 -3.06
C ASP A 255 -0.70 22.35 -3.77
N HIS A 256 -0.41 21.19 -4.35
CA HIS A 256 -1.42 20.35 -4.99
C HIS A 256 -2.41 19.78 -3.97
N LEU A 257 -1.94 19.36 -2.79
CA LEU A 257 -2.85 18.86 -1.74
C LEU A 257 -3.78 19.95 -1.23
N ILE A 258 -3.29 21.17 -1.02
CA ILE A 258 -4.12 22.34 -0.67
C ILE A 258 -5.17 22.61 -1.76
N GLN A 259 -4.80 22.50 -3.04
CA GLN A 259 -5.73 22.64 -4.16
C GLN A 259 -6.84 21.58 -4.10
N ILE A 260 -6.49 20.31 -3.92
CA ILE A 260 -7.46 19.18 -3.79
C ILE A 260 -8.43 19.47 -2.63
N LEU A 261 -7.89 19.77 -1.44
CA LEU A 261 -8.69 20.04 -0.24
C LEU A 261 -9.59 21.28 -0.41
N THR A 262 -9.11 22.31 -1.09
CA THR A 262 -9.89 23.51 -1.42
C THR A 262 -11.03 23.18 -2.38
N THR A 263 -10.80 22.37 -3.39
CA THR A 263 -11.82 21.91 -4.34
C THR A 263 -12.90 21.09 -3.62
N ILE A 264 -12.51 20.21 -2.71
CA ILE A 264 -13.45 19.45 -1.87
C ILE A 264 -14.26 20.40 -1.00
N ARG A 265 -13.61 21.35 -0.30
CA ARG A 265 -14.29 22.33 0.55
C ARG A 265 -15.34 23.15 -0.20
N GLN A 266 -15.11 23.49 -1.47
CA GLN A 266 -16.09 24.20 -2.31
C GLN A 266 -17.36 23.38 -2.58
N SER A 267 -17.28 22.07 -2.53
CA SER A 267 -18.41 21.15 -2.73
C SER A 267 -19.09 20.72 -1.42
N MET A 268 -18.49 21.06 -0.25
CA MET A 268 -18.99 20.73 1.07
C MET A 268 -20.13 21.65 1.51
N THR A 269 -21.05 21.09 2.29
CA THR A 269 -21.97 21.83 3.16
C THR A 269 -21.34 22.06 4.52
N LYS A 270 -22.03 22.83 5.41
CA LYS A 270 -21.54 23.05 6.79
C LYS A 270 -21.47 21.78 7.64
N THR A 271 -22.22 20.75 7.26
CA THR A 271 -22.26 19.46 7.97
C THR A 271 -21.40 18.39 7.31
N SER A 272 -20.90 18.66 6.12
CA SER A 272 -20.05 17.70 5.42
C SER A 272 -18.70 17.51 6.13
N LYS A 273 -18.13 16.32 6.00
CA LYS A 273 -16.84 15.96 6.56
C LYS A 273 -15.92 15.40 5.49
N VAL A 274 -14.64 15.67 5.61
CA VAL A 274 -13.59 15.03 4.82
C VAL A 274 -12.76 14.11 5.72
N LEU A 275 -12.48 12.90 5.23
CA LEU A 275 -11.72 11.87 5.93
C LEU A 275 -10.42 11.63 5.16
N LEU A 276 -9.30 12.12 5.70
CA LEU A 276 -7.97 11.78 5.18
C LEU A 276 -7.57 10.44 5.80
N ILE A 277 -7.46 9.41 4.98
CA ILE A 277 -7.21 8.03 5.39
C ILE A 277 -5.82 7.66 4.89
N ASP A 278 -4.83 7.79 5.76
CA ASP A 278 -3.43 7.63 5.37
C ASP A 278 -2.57 7.13 6.54
N ILE A 279 -1.33 6.79 6.25
CA ILE A 279 -0.31 6.49 7.26
C ILE A 279 0.27 7.83 7.74
N HIS A 280 0.07 8.15 9.00
CA HIS A 280 0.69 9.33 9.59
C HIS A 280 2.08 8.98 10.12
N LEU A 281 3.09 9.76 9.71
CA LEU A 281 4.43 9.58 10.20
C LEU A 281 4.55 9.93 11.69
N SER A 282 5.38 9.20 12.40
CA SER A 282 5.80 9.55 13.75
C SER A 282 7.22 10.13 13.74
N HIS A 283 7.48 11.11 14.62
CA HIS A 283 8.80 11.71 14.78
C HIS A 283 9.80 10.82 15.56
N ASP A 284 9.34 9.70 16.10
CA ASP A 284 10.19 8.78 16.84
C ASP A 284 11.09 7.91 15.93
N ASN A 285 11.97 7.12 16.54
CA ASN A 285 12.84 6.19 15.84
C ASN A 285 12.25 4.78 15.73
N GLN A 286 10.96 4.62 16.01
CA GLN A 286 10.32 3.32 15.87
C GLN A 286 10.10 2.98 14.38
N PRO A 287 10.21 1.70 14.01
CA PRO A 287 9.81 1.26 12.69
C PRO A 287 8.36 1.67 12.41
N ASN A 288 8.14 2.26 11.24
CA ASN A 288 6.83 2.65 10.75
C ASN A 288 6.81 2.35 9.25
N PHE A 289 5.75 1.71 8.77
CA PHE A 289 5.66 1.33 7.35
C PHE A 289 5.64 2.55 6.44
N GLY A 290 5.03 3.67 6.89
CA GLY A 290 5.05 4.94 6.19
C GLY A 290 6.46 5.44 5.88
N LYS A 291 7.40 5.35 6.82
CA LYS A 291 8.80 5.76 6.59
C LYS A 291 9.48 5.00 5.45
N ASN A 292 9.09 3.73 5.21
CA ASN A 292 9.57 2.98 4.05
C ASN A 292 8.85 3.42 2.78
N LEU A 293 7.52 3.62 2.85
CA LEU A 293 6.73 4.07 1.70
C LEU A 293 7.12 5.47 1.26
N GLY A 294 7.39 6.41 2.20
CA GLY A 294 7.82 7.76 1.88
C GLY A 294 9.06 7.78 1.02
N LEU A 295 10.08 7.07 1.46
CA LEU A 295 11.29 6.97 0.65
C LEU A 295 11.03 6.25 -0.68
N LEU A 296 10.15 5.22 -0.69
CA LEU A 296 9.79 4.51 -1.92
C LEU A 296 9.02 5.42 -2.89
N CYS A 297 8.00 6.14 -2.43
CA CYS A 297 7.18 7.01 -3.27
C CYS A 297 7.98 8.20 -3.80
N SER A 298 8.83 8.81 -2.98
CA SER A 298 9.64 9.98 -3.37
C SER A 298 10.50 9.75 -4.62
N HIS A 299 10.98 8.54 -4.88
CA HIS A 299 11.77 8.26 -6.09
C HIS A 299 10.96 7.77 -7.28
N LEU A 300 9.69 7.51 -7.08
CA LEU A 300 8.75 7.12 -8.15
C LEU A 300 7.95 8.33 -8.64
N ILE A 301 7.48 9.16 -7.73
CA ILE A 301 6.56 10.27 -7.99
C ILE A 301 7.19 11.56 -7.45
N ILE A 302 7.49 12.48 -8.35
CA ILE A 302 8.00 13.81 -7.97
C ILE A 302 6.93 14.55 -7.17
N GLY A 303 7.28 15.02 -5.98
CA GLY A 303 6.38 15.75 -5.09
C GLY A 303 5.59 14.87 -4.13
N ALA A 304 5.67 13.52 -4.25
CA ALA A 304 5.10 12.62 -3.25
C ALA A 304 5.80 12.81 -1.90
N ASP A 305 5.02 13.00 -0.84
CA ASP A 305 5.53 13.18 0.51
C ASP A 305 4.55 12.63 1.54
N GLU A 306 5.06 11.84 2.47
CA GLU A 306 4.30 11.36 3.61
C GLU A 306 4.46 12.30 4.78
N ARG A 307 3.33 12.58 5.42
CA ARG A 307 3.22 13.66 6.39
C ARG A 307 2.91 13.14 7.78
N THR A 308 3.36 13.88 8.76
CA THR A 308 2.88 13.75 10.14
C THR A 308 1.45 14.27 10.24
N GLN A 309 0.79 13.93 11.35
CA GLN A 309 -0.53 14.47 11.65
C GLN A 309 -0.53 16.00 11.68
N GLU A 310 0.46 16.60 12.33
CA GLU A 310 0.60 18.05 12.50
C GLU A 310 0.75 18.76 11.15
N GLU A 311 1.51 18.19 10.22
CA GLU A 311 1.68 18.74 8.86
C GLU A 311 0.36 18.69 8.08
N LEU A 312 -0.39 17.58 8.15
CA LEU A 312 -1.71 17.48 7.53
C LEU A 312 -2.71 18.49 8.13
N GLU A 313 -2.69 18.72 9.44
CA GLU A 313 -3.54 19.72 10.09
C GLU A 313 -3.23 21.15 9.62
N ILE A 314 -1.96 21.47 9.37
CA ILE A 314 -1.56 22.77 8.80
C ILE A 314 -2.12 22.92 7.39
N LEU A 315 -2.01 21.90 6.52
CA LEU A 315 -2.51 21.94 5.15
C LEU A 315 -4.05 22.02 5.10
N LEU A 316 -4.74 21.33 5.99
CA LEU A 316 -6.19 21.45 6.17
C LEU A 316 -6.59 22.90 6.53
N GLN A 317 -5.88 23.53 7.48
CA GLN A 317 -6.15 24.93 7.86
C GLN A 317 -5.93 25.88 6.69
N GLN A 318 -4.88 25.70 5.90
CA GLN A 318 -4.62 26.50 4.69
C GLN A 318 -5.72 26.33 3.65
N ALA A 319 -6.31 25.14 3.53
CA ALA A 319 -7.48 24.90 2.69
C ALA A 319 -8.81 25.39 3.30
N GLY A 320 -8.81 25.98 4.52
CA GLY A 320 -10.01 26.45 5.23
C GLY A 320 -10.85 25.33 5.86
N LEU A 321 -10.19 24.23 6.21
CA LEU A 321 -10.76 23.09 6.92
C LEU A 321 -10.18 23.02 8.34
N LYS A 322 -10.91 22.37 9.26
CA LYS A 322 -10.49 22.19 10.65
C LYS A 322 -10.65 20.75 11.05
N THR A 323 -9.60 20.15 11.61
CA THR A 323 -9.62 18.81 12.21
C THR A 323 -10.64 18.75 13.34
N THR A 324 -11.48 17.74 13.32
CA THR A 324 -12.50 17.48 14.35
C THR A 324 -12.27 16.18 15.11
N ASN A 325 -11.64 15.19 14.49
CA ASN A 325 -11.38 13.91 15.12
C ASN A 325 -10.20 13.18 14.47
N ILE A 326 -9.57 12.30 15.21
CA ILE A 326 -8.51 11.42 14.72
C ILE A 326 -8.76 10.02 15.28
N LEU A 327 -8.92 9.06 14.38
CA LEU A 327 -9.18 7.67 14.71
C LEU A 327 -8.02 6.80 14.23
N LYS A 328 -7.33 6.17 15.16
CA LYS A 328 -6.35 5.12 14.83
C LYS A 328 -7.10 3.85 14.50
N THR A 329 -6.76 3.23 13.38
CA THR A 329 -7.26 1.89 13.04
C THR A 329 -6.36 0.81 13.64
N ASP A 330 -6.74 -0.45 13.49
CA ASP A 330 -5.91 -1.58 13.94
C ASP A 330 -4.92 -2.04 12.84
N CYS A 331 -4.70 -1.19 11.81
CA CYS A 331 -3.62 -1.31 10.83
C CYS A 331 -2.79 -0.02 10.83
N ASP A 332 -1.85 0.14 9.87
CA ASP A 332 -0.98 1.32 9.81
C ASP A 332 -1.71 2.63 9.48
N LEU A 333 -2.94 2.56 8.93
CA LEU A 333 -3.72 3.73 8.55
C LEU A 333 -4.38 4.41 9.76
N SER A 334 -4.49 5.72 9.69
CA SER A 334 -5.32 6.53 10.58
C SER A 334 -6.35 7.32 9.77
N ILE A 335 -7.46 7.69 10.39
CA ILE A 335 -8.51 8.51 9.79
C ILE A 335 -8.47 9.86 10.47
N LEU A 336 -8.10 10.90 9.75
CA LEU A 336 -8.18 12.29 10.20
C LEU A 336 -9.45 12.89 9.62
N GLU A 337 -10.40 13.22 10.50
CA GLU A 337 -11.66 13.84 10.14
C GLU A 337 -11.54 15.37 10.22
N ALA A 338 -12.01 16.07 9.19
CA ALA A 338 -12.09 17.52 9.19
C ALA A 338 -13.41 18.03 8.61
N GLN A 339 -13.77 19.27 8.94
CA GLN A 339 -14.94 19.99 8.45
C GLN A 339 -14.57 21.41 8.07
N ILE A 340 -15.51 22.17 7.52
CA ILE A 340 -15.31 23.60 7.23
C ILE A 340 -14.98 24.31 8.53
N GLY A 341 -13.87 25.09 8.55
CA GLY A 341 -13.36 25.84 9.70
C GLY A 341 -14.15 27.09 10.05
#